data_30286dd839d5432b4aa83889d8f3c620
#
_entry.id   30286dd839d5432b4aa83889d8f3c620
#
_cell.length_a   1.000
_cell.length_b   1.000
_cell.length_c   1.000
_cell.angle_alpha   90.00
_cell.angle_beta   90.00
_cell.angle_gamma   90.00
#
_symmetry.space_group_name_H-M   'P 1'
#
loop_
_entity.id
_entity.type
_entity.pdbx_description
1 polymer ?
#
loop_
_entity_poly.entity_id
_entity_poly.type
_entity_poly.pdbx_seq_one_letter_code
_entity_poly.pdbx_strand_id
1 'polypeptide(L)'
;MSDTPVYYFDNNATTRVAPEVLEAMLPFLTEQWGNPSSAYTFGNRLVGAVDAAREQVAALINADPREIIFTSCGTESSNAALNSALLTRPGKRHLVTTAVEHSANLKFGEAFEKRGGEVTWLAVDRAGQLDVHELHEAIREDTAAVTVMLANNETGVIFPIEEIAAMCRAKNVLFHTDAVQTPGKLKLDVKAIGVDFLSLSAHKLHAPKGIGLLYVRRGTPWQPYVMGGSQESGRRGGTENVAQIAAFGRAAELAMTSLENDVDRTRALRDRMEDGIMNAIEGVTRNGAKEPRLVNTSNLSFADCEAEAILLLLDREGICASSGSACTTGSLAPSHVLTAMGVSPEHALGSVRLSLSKYTTDAEVDFLLEKLPEMIAKLRGASPRSTKPVVQSAQS
;
A
#
# COMPACT_ATOMS: atom_id res chain seq x y z
N MET A 1 -7.76 -7.34 29.04
CA MET A 1 -6.73 -7.02 28.02
C MET A 1 -5.40 -7.16 28.74
N SER A 2 -4.39 -7.81 28.15
CA SER A 2 -3.07 -7.94 28.77
C SER A 2 -2.45 -6.55 28.90
N ASP A 3 -1.79 -6.26 30.05
CA ASP A 3 -1.07 -5.00 30.30
C ASP A 3 0.24 -4.90 29.50
N THR A 4 0.45 -5.78 28.54
CA THR A 4 1.67 -5.77 27.69
C THR A 4 1.61 -4.60 26.74
N PRO A 5 2.62 -3.72 26.70
CA PRO A 5 2.71 -2.64 25.73
C PRO A 5 2.67 -3.16 24.30
N VAL A 6 2.04 -2.44 23.38
CA VAL A 6 2.01 -2.77 21.95
C VAL A 6 3.03 -1.90 21.23
N TYR A 7 4.02 -2.54 20.62
CA TYR A 7 5.04 -1.95 19.77
C TYR A 7 4.70 -2.22 18.30
N TYR A 8 4.18 -1.21 17.58
CA TYR A 8 3.51 -1.45 16.31
C TYR A 8 4.39 -1.13 15.11
N PHE A 9 4.94 -2.17 14.47
CA PHE A 9 5.78 -2.11 13.26
C PHE A 9 5.09 -2.67 12.02
N ASP A 10 3.73 -2.62 11.96
CA ASP A 10 2.97 -3.12 10.80
C ASP A 10 2.06 -2.04 10.17
N ASN A 11 2.58 -0.82 10.06
CA ASN A 11 1.82 0.33 9.54
C ASN A 11 1.48 0.22 8.05
N ASN A 12 2.14 -0.64 7.29
CA ASN A 12 1.75 -0.94 5.91
C ASN A 12 0.52 -1.86 5.83
N ALA A 13 0.19 -2.63 6.86
CA ALA A 13 -1.06 -3.39 6.91
C ALA A 13 -2.25 -2.48 7.23
N THR A 14 -2.14 -1.68 8.28
CA THR A 14 -3.11 -0.64 8.66
C THR A 14 -2.45 0.31 9.67
N THR A 15 -3.02 1.47 9.89
CA THR A 15 -2.55 2.41 10.91
C THR A 15 -3.62 2.63 11.99
N ARG A 16 -3.20 3.08 13.17
CA ARG A 16 -4.14 3.58 14.18
C ARG A 16 -4.80 4.86 13.69
N VAL A 17 -6.05 5.10 14.06
CA VAL A 17 -6.71 6.38 13.80
C VAL A 17 -6.06 7.46 14.67
N ALA A 18 -5.72 8.61 14.07
CA ALA A 18 -5.18 9.74 14.81
C ALA A 18 -6.28 10.34 15.73
N PRO A 19 -5.93 10.82 16.94
CA PRO A 19 -6.91 11.43 17.83
C PRO A 19 -7.72 12.55 17.17
N GLU A 20 -7.07 13.45 16.46
CA GLU A 20 -7.69 14.58 15.77
C GLU A 20 -8.62 14.14 14.62
N VAL A 21 -8.35 12.98 14.03
CA VAL A 21 -9.20 12.37 13.00
C VAL A 21 -10.44 11.76 13.64
N LEU A 22 -10.29 11.10 14.81
CA LEU A 22 -11.41 10.57 15.57
C LEU A 22 -12.34 11.71 16.03
N GLU A 23 -11.77 12.78 16.56
CA GLU A 23 -12.53 13.98 16.97
C GLU A 23 -13.31 14.59 15.80
N ALA A 24 -12.72 14.65 14.60
CA ALA A 24 -13.38 15.21 13.41
C ALA A 24 -14.56 14.35 12.92
N MET A 25 -14.55 13.04 13.15
CA MET A 25 -15.63 12.15 12.69
C MET A 25 -16.77 11.98 13.71
N LEU A 26 -16.51 12.11 15.00
CA LEU A 26 -17.49 11.85 16.07
C LEU A 26 -18.81 12.61 15.92
N PRO A 27 -18.83 13.93 15.60
CA PRO A 27 -20.07 14.68 15.43
C PRO A 27 -21.00 14.07 14.38
N PHE A 28 -20.47 13.47 13.32
CA PHE A 28 -21.25 12.86 12.25
C PHE A 28 -21.80 11.47 12.61
N LEU A 29 -21.35 10.88 13.71
CA LEU A 29 -21.89 9.63 14.24
C LEU A 29 -22.93 9.87 15.34
N THR A 30 -22.84 10.99 16.05
CA THR A 30 -23.61 11.23 17.28
C THR A 30 -24.66 12.33 17.16
N GLU A 31 -24.34 13.43 16.46
CA GLU A 31 -25.17 14.64 16.43
C GLU A 31 -25.66 14.97 15.01
N GLN A 32 -24.85 14.72 13.99
CA GLN A 32 -25.07 15.13 12.61
C GLN A 32 -25.13 13.93 11.67
N TRP A 33 -25.98 12.97 11.98
CA TRP A 33 -26.11 11.68 11.30
C TRP A 33 -27.11 11.65 10.13
N GLY A 34 -27.51 12.82 9.61
CA GLY A 34 -28.47 12.92 8.51
C GLY A 34 -27.93 12.35 7.19
N ASN A 35 -28.82 12.19 6.21
CA ASN A 35 -28.43 11.83 4.84
C ASN A 35 -28.21 13.11 4.04
N PRO A 36 -27.02 13.34 3.44
CA PRO A 36 -26.74 14.55 2.63
C PRO A 36 -27.70 14.73 1.46
N SER A 37 -28.23 13.65 0.89
CA SER A 37 -29.18 13.68 -0.24
C SER A 37 -30.60 14.09 0.13
N SER A 38 -30.90 14.30 1.44
CA SER A 38 -32.22 14.67 1.90
C SER A 38 -32.50 16.14 1.68
N ALA A 39 -33.74 16.49 1.32
CA ALA A 39 -34.17 17.89 1.06
C ALA A 39 -34.26 18.73 2.35
N TYR A 40 -34.43 18.12 3.51
CA TYR A 40 -34.54 18.85 4.79
C TYR A 40 -33.17 19.29 5.31
N THR A 41 -33.13 20.38 6.05
CA THR A 41 -31.91 21.06 6.52
C THR A 41 -31.00 20.16 7.32
N PHE A 42 -31.53 19.24 8.15
CA PHE A 42 -30.72 18.33 8.98
C PHE A 42 -29.80 17.44 8.14
N GLY A 43 -30.26 16.95 6.98
CA GLY A 43 -29.42 16.16 6.07
C GLY A 43 -28.59 17.06 5.14
N ASN A 44 -29.22 18.03 4.48
CA ASN A 44 -28.59 18.84 3.45
C ASN A 44 -27.34 19.63 3.94
N ARG A 45 -27.32 20.07 5.20
CA ARG A 45 -26.15 20.75 5.79
C ARG A 45 -24.87 19.91 5.78
N LEU A 46 -24.99 18.59 5.65
CA LEU A 46 -23.84 17.68 5.60
C LEU A 46 -23.09 17.72 4.27
N VAL A 47 -23.71 18.23 3.21
CA VAL A 47 -23.08 18.45 1.90
C VAL A 47 -21.81 19.28 2.07
N GLY A 48 -21.88 20.36 2.87
CA GLY A 48 -20.71 21.21 3.14
C GLY A 48 -19.55 20.47 3.80
N ALA A 49 -19.82 19.48 4.68
CA ALA A 49 -18.78 18.67 5.31
C ALA A 49 -18.13 17.71 4.30
N VAL A 50 -18.94 17.12 3.41
CA VAL A 50 -18.43 16.26 2.33
C VAL A 50 -17.58 17.05 1.35
N ASP A 51 -18.02 18.26 0.97
CA ASP A 51 -17.28 19.14 0.04
C ASP A 51 -15.97 19.61 0.65
N ALA A 52 -15.95 20.04 1.92
CA ALA A 52 -14.73 20.42 2.61
C ALA A 52 -13.72 19.26 2.69
N ALA A 53 -14.19 18.06 3.02
CA ALA A 53 -13.31 16.88 3.04
C ALA A 53 -12.78 16.54 1.63
N ARG A 54 -13.59 16.73 0.59
CA ARG A 54 -13.20 16.54 -0.81
C ARG A 54 -12.11 17.52 -1.22
N GLU A 55 -12.21 18.78 -0.82
CA GLU A 55 -11.17 19.79 -1.03
C GLU A 55 -9.86 19.41 -0.33
N GLN A 56 -9.94 18.95 0.92
CA GLN A 56 -8.77 18.53 1.71
C GLN A 56 -8.04 17.33 1.07
N VAL A 57 -8.77 16.29 0.64
CA VAL A 57 -8.15 15.13 0.00
C VAL A 57 -7.67 15.44 -1.43
N ALA A 58 -8.32 16.36 -2.14
CA ALA A 58 -7.85 16.83 -3.44
C ALA A 58 -6.53 17.59 -3.30
N ALA A 59 -6.41 18.44 -2.28
CA ALA A 59 -5.17 19.17 -1.98
C ALA A 59 -4.00 18.23 -1.66
N LEU A 60 -4.24 17.11 -0.96
CA LEU A 60 -3.21 16.11 -0.63
C LEU A 60 -2.48 15.59 -1.87
N ILE A 61 -3.15 15.52 -3.01
CA ILE A 61 -2.61 14.99 -4.28
C ILE A 61 -2.50 16.03 -5.39
N ASN A 62 -2.72 17.32 -5.09
CA ASN A 62 -2.77 18.44 -6.04
C ASN A 62 -3.81 18.25 -7.18
N ALA A 63 -4.98 17.68 -6.85
CA ALA A 63 -6.09 17.49 -7.78
C ALA A 63 -7.13 18.64 -7.72
N ASP A 64 -8.03 18.70 -8.71
CA ASP A 64 -9.31 19.45 -8.60
C ASP A 64 -10.29 18.60 -7.76
N PRO A 65 -11.05 19.19 -6.80
CA PRO A 65 -12.05 18.45 -6.04
C PRO A 65 -13.04 17.65 -6.89
N ARG A 66 -13.35 18.11 -8.10
CA ARG A 66 -14.24 17.42 -9.04
C ARG A 66 -13.62 16.14 -9.63
N GLU A 67 -12.34 15.93 -9.51
CA GLU A 67 -11.64 14.73 -9.95
C GLU A 67 -11.65 13.61 -8.88
N ILE A 68 -12.17 13.89 -7.69
CA ILE A 68 -12.25 12.99 -6.57
C ILE A 68 -13.59 12.22 -6.57
N ILE A 69 -13.51 10.91 -6.33
CA ILE A 69 -14.64 10.02 -6.05
C ILE A 69 -14.34 9.30 -4.74
N PHE A 70 -15.19 9.46 -3.74
CA PHE A 70 -15.09 8.66 -2.52
C PHE A 70 -15.56 7.23 -2.76
N THR A 71 -14.80 6.26 -2.26
CA THR A 71 -15.05 4.82 -2.38
C THR A 71 -14.99 4.18 -1.00
N SER A 72 -15.26 2.88 -0.89
CA SER A 72 -15.16 2.18 0.40
C SER A 72 -13.72 1.79 0.80
N CYS A 73 -12.82 1.67 -0.16
CA CYS A 73 -11.42 1.26 0.08
C CYS A 73 -10.59 1.36 -1.21
N GLY A 74 -9.27 1.19 -1.09
CA GLY A 74 -8.36 1.14 -2.24
C GLY A 74 -8.71 0.02 -3.24
N THR A 75 -9.16 -1.13 -2.76
CA THR A 75 -9.59 -2.25 -3.62
C THR A 75 -10.77 -1.86 -4.52
N GLU A 76 -11.80 -1.19 -3.97
CA GLU A 76 -12.89 -0.66 -4.79
C GLU A 76 -12.38 0.34 -5.82
N SER A 77 -11.51 1.26 -5.40
CA SER A 77 -10.93 2.28 -6.27
C SER A 77 -10.19 1.67 -7.47
N SER A 78 -9.29 0.72 -7.22
CA SER A 78 -8.51 0.06 -8.26
C SER A 78 -9.39 -0.75 -9.21
N ASN A 79 -10.31 -1.55 -8.66
CA ASN A 79 -11.25 -2.34 -9.48
C ASN A 79 -12.17 -1.42 -10.31
N ALA A 80 -12.63 -0.31 -9.76
CA ALA A 80 -13.46 0.66 -10.47
C ALA A 80 -12.69 1.32 -11.63
N ALA A 81 -11.44 1.71 -11.41
CA ALA A 81 -10.57 2.29 -12.44
C ALA A 81 -10.35 1.32 -13.61
N LEU A 82 -9.93 0.09 -13.31
CA LEU A 82 -9.66 -0.93 -14.34
C LEU A 82 -10.92 -1.37 -15.07
N ASN A 83 -12.03 -1.57 -14.35
CA ASN A 83 -13.31 -1.88 -14.98
C ASN A 83 -13.78 -0.76 -15.91
N SER A 84 -13.68 0.50 -15.46
CA SER A 84 -14.04 1.66 -16.29
C SER A 84 -13.14 1.77 -17.52
N ALA A 85 -11.83 1.53 -17.38
CA ALA A 85 -10.90 1.55 -18.51
C ALA A 85 -11.30 0.53 -19.59
N LEU A 86 -11.68 -0.69 -19.20
CA LEU A 86 -12.14 -1.73 -20.13
C LEU A 86 -13.48 -1.38 -20.79
N LEU A 87 -14.45 -0.87 -20.02
CA LEU A 87 -15.78 -0.54 -20.53
C LEU A 87 -15.77 0.66 -21.48
N THR A 88 -14.88 1.64 -21.25
CA THR A 88 -14.79 2.87 -22.05
C THR A 88 -13.88 2.75 -23.27
N ARG A 89 -13.21 1.60 -23.43
CA ARG A 89 -12.35 1.28 -24.58
C ARG A 89 -12.84 0.00 -25.30
N PRO A 90 -14.03 0.05 -25.92
CA PRO A 90 -14.62 -1.14 -26.57
C PRO A 90 -13.68 -1.68 -27.65
N GLY A 91 -13.53 -3.00 -27.68
CA GLY A 91 -12.61 -3.71 -28.59
C GLY A 91 -11.19 -3.87 -28.07
N LYS A 92 -10.78 -3.17 -27.00
CA LYS A 92 -9.50 -3.39 -26.35
C LYS A 92 -9.63 -4.46 -25.28
N ARG A 93 -8.77 -5.49 -25.34
CA ARG A 93 -8.88 -6.69 -24.50
C ARG A 93 -7.58 -7.03 -23.78
N HIS A 94 -6.66 -6.11 -23.70
CA HIS A 94 -5.36 -6.29 -23.09
C HIS A 94 -5.12 -5.31 -21.95
N LEU A 95 -4.54 -5.81 -20.85
CA LEU A 95 -4.02 -5.04 -19.73
C LEU A 95 -2.53 -5.30 -19.56
N VAL A 96 -1.77 -4.29 -19.15
CA VAL A 96 -0.37 -4.43 -18.74
C VAL A 96 -0.27 -4.09 -17.27
N THR A 97 0.40 -4.95 -16.49
CA THR A 97 0.61 -4.76 -15.05
C THR A 97 1.89 -5.43 -14.59
N THR A 98 2.25 -5.27 -13.30
CA THR A 98 3.43 -5.95 -12.74
C THR A 98 3.05 -7.20 -11.94
N ALA A 99 3.97 -8.15 -11.86
CA ALA A 99 3.80 -9.36 -11.02
C ALA A 99 3.86 -9.07 -9.52
N VAL A 100 4.18 -7.83 -9.11
CA VAL A 100 4.34 -7.41 -7.70
C VAL A 100 3.23 -6.51 -7.19
N GLU A 101 2.13 -6.41 -7.94
CA GLU A 101 0.96 -5.62 -7.57
C GLU A 101 0.30 -6.11 -6.27
N HIS A 102 -0.48 -5.22 -5.65
CA HIS A 102 -1.39 -5.61 -4.57
C HIS A 102 -2.45 -6.60 -5.09
N SER A 103 -2.94 -7.47 -4.20
CA SER A 103 -3.96 -8.49 -4.52
C SER A 103 -5.22 -7.92 -5.20
N ALA A 104 -5.56 -6.66 -4.97
CA ALA A 104 -6.67 -5.99 -5.65
C ALA A 104 -6.51 -5.97 -7.18
N ASN A 105 -5.30 -5.65 -7.66
CA ASN A 105 -4.98 -5.60 -9.09
C ASN A 105 -4.68 -7.00 -9.65
N LEU A 106 -3.95 -7.84 -8.90
CA LEU A 106 -3.65 -9.22 -9.31
C LEU A 106 -4.95 -10.01 -9.54
N LYS A 107 -5.85 -10.00 -8.56
CA LYS A 107 -7.12 -10.75 -8.67
C LYS A 107 -8.05 -10.17 -9.73
N PHE A 108 -7.99 -8.86 -9.98
CA PHE A 108 -8.72 -8.26 -11.10
C PHE A 108 -8.18 -8.78 -12.44
N GLY A 109 -6.85 -8.78 -12.63
CA GLY A 109 -6.20 -9.29 -13.84
C GLY A 109 -6.52 -10.77 -14.08
N GLU A 110 -6.34 -11.63 -13.06
CA GLU A 110 -6.70 -13.07 -13.14
C GLU A 110 -8.19 -13.29 -13.51
N ALA A 111 -9.09 -12.46 -12.95
CA ALA A 111 -10.51 -12.55 -13.27
C ALA A 111 -10.82 -12.04 -14.69
N PHE A 112 -10.06 -11.09 -15.18
CA PHE A 112 -10.17 -10.61 -16.56
C PHE A 112 -9.71 -11.66 -17.56
N GLU A 113 -8.59 -12.34 -17.32
CA GLU A 113 -8.12 -13.48 -18.15
C GLU A 113 -9.17 -14.61 -18.23
N LYS A 114 -9.78 -14.98 -17.09
CA LYS A 114 -10.86 -15.99 -17.05
C LYS A 114 -12.09 -15.61 -17.88
N ARG A 115 -12.29 -14.31 -18.16
CA ARG A 115 -13.35 -13.79 -19.04
C ARG A 115 -12.90 -13.66 -20.50
N GLY A 116 -11.71 -14.16 -20.83
CA GLY A 116 -11.11 -14.15 -22.17
C GLY A 116 -10.43 -12.82 -22.52
N GLY A 117 -10.06 -12.00 -21.53
CA GLY A 117 -9.09 -10.92 -21.70
C GLY A 117 -7.66 -11.44 -21.70
N GLU A 118 -6.71 -10.55 -21.97
CA GLU A 118 -5.29 -10.85 -21.92
C GLU A 118 -4.59 -9.90 -20.94
N VAL A 119 -3.62 -10.41 -20.16
CA VAL A 119 -2.81 -9.61 -19.24
C VAL A 119 -1.34 -9.90 -19.48
N THR A 120 -0.56 -8.85 -19.69
CA THR A 120 0.90 -8.94 -19.62
C THR A 120 1.35 -8.64 -18.20
N TRP A 121 1.91 -9.65 -17.53
CA TRP A 121 2.47 -9.58 -16.19
C TRP A 121 3.97 -9.31 -16.29
N LEU A 122 4.38 -8.05 -16.09
CA LEU A 122 5.77 -7.65 -16.16
C LEU A 122 6.53 -8.12 -14.91
N ALA A 123 7.72 -8.66 -15.15
CA ALA A 123 8.64 -9.02 -14.09
C ALA A 123 9.30 -7.76 -13.48
N VAL A 124 9.93 -7.95 -12.34
CA VAL A 124 10.83 -6.97 -11.72
C VAL A 124 12.19 -7.62 -11.50
N ASP A 125 13.24 -6.82 -11.39
CA ASP A 125 14.56 -7.33 -11.07
C ASP A 125 14.71 -7.74 -9.59
N ARG A 126 15.89 -8.20 -9.21
CA ARG A 126 16.19 -8.60 -7.82
C ARG A 126 16.05 -7.45 -6.81
N ALA A 127 16.20 -6.21 -7.25
CA ALA A 127 15.97 -5.03 -6.44
C ALA A 127 14.50 -4.60 -6.38
N GLY A 128 13.60 -5.29 -7.10
CA GLY A 128 12.18 -4.97 -7.20
C GLY A 128 11.88 -3.84 -8.18
N GLN A 129 12.82 -3.49 -9.05
CA GLN A 129 12.67 -2.42 -10.03
C GLN A 129 12.10 -2.96 -11.34
N LEU A 130 11.25 -2.16 -11.98
CA LEU A 130 10.61 -2.47 -13.26
C LEU A 130 11.49 -1.95 -14.41
N ASP A 131 11.67 -2.77 -15.45
CA ASP A 131 12.21 -2.29 -16.71
C ASP A 131 11.11 -1.55 -17.50
N VAL A 132 11.28 -0.24 -17.61
CA VAL A 132 10.33 0.62 -18.35
C VAL A 132 10.36 0.38 -19.86
N HIS A 133 11.46 -0.15 -20.40
CA HIS A 133 11.52 -0.53 -21.80
C HIS A 133 10.66 -1.76 -22.08
N GLU A 134 10.70 -2.79 -21.23
CA GLU A 134 9.81 -3.94 -21.34
C GLU A 134 8.35 -3.52 -21.25
N LEU A 135 8.02 -2.58 -20.34
CA LEU A 135 6.67 -2.03 -20.25
C LEU A 135 6.26 -1.33 -21.56
N HIS A 136 7.15 -0.54 -22.13
CA HIS A 136 6.88 0.15 -23.40
C HIS A 136 6.56 -0.84 -24.53
N GLU A 137 7.33 -1.92 -24.65
CA GLU A 137 7.13 -2.96 -25.67
C GLU A 137 5.85 -3.78 -25.41
N ALA A 138 5.45 -3.94 -24.16
CA ALA A 138 4.22 -4.64 -23.77
C ALA A 138 2.94 -3.89 -24.18
N ILE A 139 3.00 -2.57 -24.40
CA ILE A 139 1.82 -1.78 -24.78
C ILE A 139 1.53 -1.97 -26.28
N ARG A 140 0.40 -2.66 -26.57
CA ARG A 140 -0.10 -2.99 -27.90
C ARG A 140 -1.26 -2.08 -28.33
N GLU A 141 -1.71 -2.19 -29.57
CA GLU A 141 -2.87 -1.44 -30.08
C GLU A 141 -4.17 -1.77 -29.31
N ASP A 142 -4.35 -3.04 -28.89
CA ASP A 142 -5.50 -3.50 -28.14
C ASP A 142 -5.36 -3.36 -26.61
N THR A 143 -4.31 -2.69 -26.12
CA THR A 143 -4.16 -2.38 -24.69
C THR A 143 -5.17 -1.33 -24.26
N ALA A 144 -6.03 -1.69 -23.31
CA ALA A 144 -7.03 -0.79 -22.72
C ALA A 144 -6.42 0.09 -21.63
N ALA A 145 -5.61 -0.50 -20.76
CA ALA A 145 -4.96 0.19 -19.67
C ALA A 145 -3.63 -0.46 -19.25
N VAL A 146 -2.78 0.37 -18.67
CA VAL A 146 -1.63 -0.03 -17.86
C VAL A 146 -1.96 0.25 -16.39
N THR A 147 -1.59 -0.66 -15.49
CA THR A 147 -1.69 -0.43 -14.05
C THR A 147 -0.39 -0.83 -13.38
N VAL A 148 0.25 0.12 -12.69
CA VAL A 148 1.47 -0.08 -11.92
C VAL A 148 1.35 0.66 -10.61
N MET A 149 1.56 -0.04 -9.49
CA MET A 149 1.54 0.61 -8.18
C MET A 149 2.63 1.68 -8.06
N LEU A 150 2.37 2.76 -7.33
CA LEU A 150 3.38 3.80 -7.11
C LEU A 150 4.50 3.31 -6.20
N ALA A 151 4.16 2.56 -5.16
CA ALA A 151 5.15 1.98 -4.25
C ALA A 151 4.69 0.63 -3.72
N ASN A 152 5.62 -0.32 -3.66
CA ASN A 152 5.32 -1.67 -3.21
C ASN A 152 5.07 -1.72 -1.70
N ASN A 153 4.01 -2.39 -1.29
CA ASN A 153 3.59 -2.49 0.11
C ASN A 153 4.44 -3.43 0.97
N GLU A 154 5.27 -4.28 0.35
CA GLU A 154 6.13 -5.23 1.06
C GLU A 154 7.57 -4.72 1.17
N THR A 155 8.15 -4.27 0.06
CA THR A 155 9.55 -3.82 -0.01
C THR A 155 9.72 -2.31 0.13
N GLY A 156 8.66 -1.55 -0.16
CA GLY A 156 8.70 -0.09 -0.20
C GLY A 156 9.26 0.49 -1.50
N VAL A 157 9.72 -0.31 -2.45
CA VAL A 157 10.30 0.14 -3.73
C VAL A 157 9.31 1.05 -4.45
N ILE A 158 9.78 2.20 -4.95
CA ILE A 158 9.01 3.20 -5.68
C ILE A 158 9.21 3.01 -7.17
N PHE A 159 8.12 2.97 -7.93
CA PHE A 159 8.13 2.80 -9.38
C PHE A 159 8.15 4.14 -10.13
N PRO A 160 8.71 4.20 -11.35
CA PRO A 160 8.87 5.42 -12.15
C PRO A 160 7.56 5.81 -12.86
N ILE A 161 6.50 6.08 -12.11
CA ILE A 161 5.13 6.25 -12.66
C ILE A 161 4.98 7.48 -13.54
N GLU A 162 5.80 8.53 -13.37
CA GLU A 162 5.79 9.72 -14.26
C GLU A 162 6.22 9.35 -15.68
N GLU A 163 7.28 8.55 -15.81
CA GLU A 163 7.76 8.04 -17.08
C GLU A 163 6.73 7.11 -17.74
N ILE A 164 6.15 6.19 -16.96
CA ILE A 164 5.10 5.28 -17.42
C ILE A 164 3.87 6.05 -17.89
N ALA A 165 3.44 7.08 -17.15
CA ALA A 165 2.32 7.93 -17.53
C ALA A 165 2.56 8.64 -18.86
N ALA A 166 3.78 9.14 -19.08
CA ALA A 166 4.16 9.77 -20.33
C ALA A 166 4.10 8.79 -21.52
N MET A 167 4.60 7.57 -21.34
CA MET A 167 4.53 6.49 -22.35
C MET A 167 3.09 6.10 -22.68
N CYS A 168 2.26 5.89 -21.66
CA CYS A 168 0.84 5.54 -21.83
C CYS A 168 0.10 6.63 -22.60
N ARG A 169 0.35 7.90 -22.27
CA ARG A 169 -0.24 9.04 -22.97
C ARG A 169 0.17 9.09 -24.43
N ALA A 170 1.45 8.88 -24.72
CA ALA A 170 1.98 8.86 -26.11
C ALA A 170 1.32 7.76 -26.96
N LYS A 171 0.99 6.63 -26.35
CA LYS A 171 0.30 5.49 -27.00
C LYS A 171 -1.25 5.54 -26.87
N ASN A 172 -1.82 6.61 -26.30
CA ASN A 172 -3.27 6.75 -26.05
C ASN A 172 -3.85 5.56 -25.28
N VAL A 173 -3.16 5.10 -24.24
CA VAL A 173 -3.56 4.04 -23.31
C VAL A 173 -3.83 4.66 -21.95
N LEU A 174 -4.89 4.22 -21.25
CA LEU A 174 -5.22 4.72 -19.92
C LEU A 174 -4.21 4.19 -18.89
N PHE A 175 -3.85 5.05 -17.93
CA PHE A 175 -2.91 4.68 -16.88
C PHE A 175 -3.53 4.82 -15.48
N HIS A 176 -3.52 3.72 -14.73
CA HIS A 176 -3.89 3.66 -13.33
C HIS A 176 -2.67 3.41 -12.45
N THR A 177 -2.61 4.05 -11.28
CA THR A 177 -1.63 3.74 -10.25
C THR A 177 -2.30 3.47 -8.90
N ASP A 178 -1.94 2.37 -8.25
CA ASP A 178 -2.23 2.13 -6.84
C ASP A 178 -1.22 2.91 -6.00
N ALA A 179 -1.65 4.03 -5.43
CA ALA A 179 -0.83 4.88 -4.58
C ALA A 179 -1.16 4.73 -3.09
N VAL A 180 -1.84 3.66 -2.69
CA VAL A 180 -2.36 3.44 -1.33
C VAL A 180 -1.28 3.56 -0.25
N GLN A 181 -0.05 3.18 -0.54
CA GLN A 181 1.05 3.23 0.44
C GLN A 181 1.75 4.59 0.56
N THR A 182 1.45 5.57 -0.29
CA THR A 182 2.27 6.77 -0.46
C THR A 182 1.82 8.01 0.31
N PRO A 183 0.53 8.25 0.61
CA PRO A 183 0.11 9.45 1.35
C PRO A 183 0.80 9.58 2.71
N GLY A 184 1.25 10.80 3.04
CA GLY A 184 2.00 11.08 4.26
C GLY A 184 3.43 10.54 4.30
N LYS A 185 3.94 9.98 3.18
CA LYS A 185 5.29 9.43 3.03
C LYS A 185 6.01 9.99 1.79
N LEU A 186 5.24 10.41 0.79
CA LEU A 186 5.70 11.10 -0.42
C LEU A 186 4.78 12.28 -0.71
N LYS A 187 5.35 13.33 -1.29
CA LYS A 187 4.54 14.39 -1.90
C LYS A 187 3.94 13.85 -3.20
N LEU A 188 2.62 13.94 -3.31
CA LEU A 188 1.89 13.51 -4.50
C LEU A 188 1.44 14.73 -5.31
N ASP A 189 1.67 14.69 -6.62
CA ASP A 189 1.19 15.69 -7.56
C ASP A 189 0.67 15.00 -8.82
N VAL A 190 -0.65 14.75 -8.86
CA VAL A 190 -1.27 14.04 -9.99
C VAL A 190 -1.17 14.80 -11.30
N LYS A 191 -0.98 16.14 -11.25
CA LYS A 191 -0.80 16.95 -12.47
C LYS A 191 0.58 16.75 -13.05
N ALA A 192 1.62 16.67 -12.20
CA ALA A 192 2.99 16.37 -12.60
C ALA A 192 3.13 14.92 -13.08
N ILE A 193 2.59 13.96 -12.32
CA ILE A 193 2.60 12.53 -12.67
C ILE A 193 1.84 12.29 -13.97
N GLY A 194 0.65 12.88 -14.12
CA GLY A 194 -0.14 12.79 -15.33
C GLY A 194 -0.89 11.47 -15.53
N VAL A 195 -1.21 10.76 -14.45
CA VAL A 195 -2.06 9.55 -14.47
C VAL A 195 -3.50 9.87 -14.85
N ASP A 196 -4.24 8.87 -15.35
CA ASP A 196 -5.67 8.95 -15.59
C ASP A 196 -6.48 8.60 -14.34
N PHE A 197 -5.97 7.61 -13.58
CA PHE A 197 -6.58 7.12 -12.35
C PHE A 197 -5.54 6.92 -11.26
N LEU A 198 -5.91 7.24 -10.00
CA LEU A 198 -5.08 6.97 -8.85
C LEU A 198 -5.95 6.51 -7.67
N SER A 199 -5.54 5.42 -7.03
CA SER A 199 -6.26 4.82 -5.90
C SER A 199 -5.59 5.12 -4.57
N LEU A 200 -6.38 5.54 -3.56
CA LEU A 200 -5.95 5.71 -2.17
C LEU A 200 -6.86 4.97 -1.20
N SER A 201 -6.35 4.73 0.02
CA SER A 201 -7.12 4.17 1.13
C SER A 201 -6.76 4.89 2.43
N ALA A 202 -7.76 5.42 3.11
CA ALA A 202 -7.57 6.32 4.24
C ALA A 202 -6.89 5.66 5.45
N HIS A 203 -7.11 4.35 5.65
CA HIS A 203 -6.52 3.63 6.78
C HIS A 203 -4.99 3.45 6.70
N LYS A 204 -4.34 3.85 5.63
CA LYS A 204 -2.88 3.94 5.51
C LYS A 204 -2.36 5.33 5.92
N LEU A 205 -3.27 6.27 6.17
CA LEU A 205 -3.01 7.66 6.50
C LEU A 205 -3.56 8.06 7.89
N HIS A 206 -3.64 7.12 8.83
CA HIS A 206 -4.17 7.35 10.18
C HIS A 206 -5.65 7.78 10.21
N ALA A 207 -6.44 7.37 9.23
CA ALA A 207 -7.89 7.48 9.21
C ALA A 207 -8.56 6.10 9.37
N PRO A 208 -9.88 6.03 9.53
CA PRO A 208 -10.57 4.76 9.70
C PRO A 208 -10.54 3.89 8.43
N LYS A 209 -10.73 2.59 8.61
CA LYS A 209 -11.02 1.62 7.55
C LYS A 209 -12.40 1.89 6.97
N GLY A 210 -12.66 1.44 5.74
CA GLY A 210 -14.00 1.56 5.12
C GLY A 210 -14.22 2.84 4.32
N ILE A 211 -13.15 3.61 4.06
CA ILE A 211 -13.14 4.77 3.17
C ILE A 211 -11.88 4.77 2.31
N GLY A 212 -12.05 5.04 1.02
CA GLY A 212 -11.00 5.21 0.03
C GLY A 212 -11.31 6.37 -0.90
N LEU A 213 -10.42 6.56 -1.85
CA LEU A 213 -10.52 7.59 -2.87
C LEU A 213 -10.09 7.03 -4.21
N LEU A 214 -10.82 7.38 -5.25
CA LEU A 214 -10.39 7.27 -6.63
C LEU A 214 -10.27 8.67 -7.22
N TYR A 215 -9.07 9.02 -7.67
CA TYR A 215 -8.85 10.16 -8.55
C TYR A 215 -9.15 9.74 -9.99
N VAL A 216 -9.93 10.55 -10.68
CA VAL A 216 -10.22 10.40 -12.11
C VAL A 216 -9.88 11.71 -12.79
N ARG A 217 -8.82 11.74 -13.59
CA ARG A 217 -8.38 12.94 -14.29
C ARG A 217 -9.50 13.51 -15.15
N ARG A 218 -9.66 14.82 -15.12
CA ARG A 218 -10.68 15.53 -15.93
C ARG A 218 -10.52 15.19 -17.41
N GLY A 219 -11.65 14.76 -18.03
CA GLY A 219 -11.67 14.34 -19.42
C GLY A 219 -11.37 12.85 -19.66
N THR A 220 -10.95 12.10 -18.65
CA THR A 220 -10.83 10.66 -18.75
C THR A 220 -12.22 10.03 -18.84
N PRO A 221 -12.47 9.13 -19.81
CA PRO A 221 -13.73 8.40 -19.90
C PRO A 221 -13.98 7.59 -18.63
N TRP A 222 -15.23 7.68 -18.11
CA TRP A 222 -15.60 7.05 -16.86
C TRP A 222 -16.94 6.31 -16.95
N GLN A 223 -16.98 5.10 -16.37
CA GLN A 223 -18.18 4.31 -16.14
C GLN A 223 -18.25 3.92 -14.66
N PRO A 224 -19.36 4.19 -13.95
CA PRO A 224 -19.52 3.80 -12.54
C PRO A 224 -19.38 2.30 -12.34
N TYR A 225 -18.62 1.90 -11.33
CA TYR A 225 -18.49 0.50 -10.89
C TYR A 225 -19.61 0.12 -9.92
N VAL A 226 -19.86 0.96 -8.92
CA VAL A 226 -21.01 0.84 -8.01
C VAL A 226 -22.13 1.70 -8.53
N MET A 227 -23.12 1.06 -9.15
CA MET A 227 -24.29 1.72 -9.72
C MET A 227 -25.33 2.01 -8.65
N GLY A 228 -26.05 3.14 -8.75
CA GLY A 228 -27.08 3.51 -7.78
C GLY A 228 -27.64 4.90 -8.02
N GLY A 229 -27.84 5.67 -6.94
CA GLY A 229 -28.33 7.03 -6.99
C GLY A 229 -27.30 8.04 -7.51
N SER A 230 -27.63 9.33 -7.37
CA SER A 230 -26.83 10.46 -7.88
C SER A 230 -25.62 10.85 -7.00
N GLN A 231 -25.30 10.06 -5.97
CA GLN A 231 -24.15 10.32 -5.11
C GLN A 231 -22.86 10.39 -5.93
N GLU A 232 -21.85 11.10 -5.41
CA GLU A 232 -20.61 11.37 -6.13
C GLU A 232 -20.85 11.90 -7.56
N SER A 233 -21.89 12.71 -7.74
CA SER A 233 -22.32 13.24 -9.07
C SER A 233 -22.67 12.13 -10.07
N GLY A 234 -23.29 11.05 -9.61
CA GLY A 234 -23.63 9.88 -10.42
C GLY A 234 -22.44 8.98 -10.78
N ARG A 235 -21.26 9.24 -10.22
CA ARG A 235 -20.05 8.48 -10.52
C ARG A 235 -19.85 7.26 -9.61
N ARG A 236 -20.53 7.24 -8.45
CA ARG A 236 -20.51 6.11 -7.50
C ARG A 236 -21.76 6.15 -6.62
N GLY A 237 -22.63 5.15 -6.75
CA GLY A 237 -23.88 5.07 -6.00
C GLY A 237 -23.71 4.64 -4.54
N GLY A 238 -24.72 4.92 -3.71
CA GLY A 238 -24.75 4.58 -2.29
C GLY A 238 -24.59 5.81 -1.39
N THR A 239 -25.31 5.80 -0.27
CA THR A 239 -25.33 6.92 0.69
C THR A 239 -23.89 7.25 1.14
N GLU A 240 -23.55 8.53 1.15
CA GLU A 240 -22.24 9.02 1.54
C GLU A 240 -21.95 8.74 3.02
N ASN A 241 -20.80 8.16 3.30
CA ASN A 241 -20.34 7.90 4.66
C ASN A 241 -19.69 9.15 5.23
N VAL A 242 -20.50 10.14 5.61
CA VAL A 242 -20.04 11.48 6.00
C VAL A 242 -18.99 11.44 7.10
N ALA A 243 -19.16 10.60 8.12
CA ALA A 243 -18.21 10.48 9.23
C ALA A 243 -16.81 10.06 8.75
N GLN A 244 -16.73 9.05 7.89
CA GLN A 244 -15.44 8.58 7.38
C GLN A 244 -14.87 9.50 6.30
N ILE A 245 -15.73 10.17 5.52
CA ILE A 245 -15.30 11.18 4.55
C ILE A 245 -14.64 12.35 5.28
N ALA A 246 -15.27 12.89 6.33
CA ALA A 246 -14.72 13.95 7.16
C ALA A 246 -13.40 13.52 7.84
N ALA A 247 -13.35 12.29 8.36
CA ALA A 247 -12.13 11.70 8.91
C ALA A 247 -10.99 11.64 7.89
N PHE A 248 -11.28 11.26 6.63
CA PHE A 248 -10.27 11.22 5.58
C PHE A 248 -9.77 12.62 5.21
N GLY A 249 -10.68 13.60 5.11
CA GLY A 249 -10.29 15.00 4.90
C GLY A 249 -9.34 15.51 5.98
N ARG A 250 -9.67 15.27 7.25
CA ARG A 250 -8.81 15.68 8.38
C ARG A 250 -7.45 14.97 8.37
N ALA A 251 -7.41 13.68 8.06
CA ALA A 251 -6.16 12.95 7.94
C ALA A 251 -5.27 13.49 6.79
N ALA A 252 -5.88 13.87 5.67
CA ALA A 252 -5.19 14.49 4.54
C ALA A 252 -4.55 15.84 4.93
N GLU A 253 -5.28 16.67 5.63
CA GLU A 253 -4.78 17.97 6.13
C GLU A 253 -3.60 17.80 7.09
N LEU A 254 -3.71 16.88 8.06
CA LEU A 254 -2.62 16.56 8.99
C LEU A 254 -1.37 16.06 8.27
N ALA A 255 -1.55 15.17 7.29
CA ALA A 255 -0.43 14.62 6.53
C ALA A 255 0.31 15.69 5.70
N MET A 256 -0.41 16.63 5.11
CA MET A 256 0.23 17.74 4.37
C MET A 256 1.02 18.67 5.32
N THR A 257 0.46 18.96 6.49
CA THR A 257 1.08 19.91 7.44
C THR A 257 2.38 19.39 8.03
N SER A 258 2.51 18.06 8.23
CA SER A 258 3.67 17.46 8.89
C SER A 258 4.61 16.71 7.95
N LEU A 259 4.32 16.67 6.62
CA LEU A 259 4.95 15.76 5.67
C LEU A 259 6.49 15.75 5.74
N GLU A 260 7.14 16.90 5.64
CA GLU A 260 8.61 16.99 5.58
C GLU A 260 9.25 16.46 6.87
N ASN A 261 8.76 16.91 8.03
CA ASN A 261 9.26 16.47 9.32
C ASN A 261 9.02 14.97 9.56
N ASP A 262 7.82 14.47 9.21
CA ASP A 262 7.45 13.06 9.38
C ASP A 262 8.30 12.16 8.47
N VAL A 263 8.57 12.59 7.23
CA VAL A 263 9.40 11.88 6.26
C VAL A 263 10.84 11.74 6.75
N ASP A 264 11.46 12.85 7.15
CA ASP A 264 12.88 12.85 7.57
C ASP A 264 13.06 12.02 8.85
N ARG A 265 12.17 12.23 9.84
CA ARG A 265 12.21 11.47 11.09
C ARG A 265 11.97 9.98 10.89
N THR A 266 10.97 9.61 10.07
CA THR A 266 10.64 8.21 9.82
C THR A 266 11.76 7.52 9.05
N ARG A 267 12.40 8.21 8.09
CA ARG A 267 13.59 7.73 7.38
C ARG A 267 14.72 7.43 8.33
N ALA A 268 15.07 8.37 9.20
CA ALA A 268 16.15 8.21 10.17
C ALA A 268 15.90 7.02 11.13
N LEU A 269 14.66 6.87 11.60
CA LEU A 269 14.27 5.74 12.45
C LEU A 269 14.33 4.40 11.70
N ARG A 270 13.83 4.35 10.45
CA ARG A 270 13.88 3.16 9.60
C ARG A 270 15.31 2.72 9.32
N ASP A 271 16.17 3.68 8.95
CA ASP A 271 17.59 3.39 8.65
C ASP A 271 18.31 2.90 9.90
N ARG A 272 18.12 3.55 11.05
CA ARG A 272 18.68 3.08 12.34
C ARG A 272 18.21 1.67 12.71
N MET A 273 16.93 1.37 12.53
CA MET A 273 16.37 0.05 12.78
C MET A 273 16.96 -0.99 11.83
N GLU A 274 16.97 -0.73 10.53
CA GLU A 274 17.46 -1.64 9.49
C GLU A 274 18.95 -1.92 9.66
N ASP A 275 19.78 -0.88 9.79
CA ASP A 275 21.22 -1.02 9.98
C ASP A 275 21.55 -1.71 11.31
N GLY A 276 20.83 -1.38 12.39
CA GLY A 276 20.99 -2.02 13.69
C GLY A 276 20.71 -3.54 13.63
N ILE A 277 19.64 -3.96 12.96
CA ILE A 277 19.31 -5.37 12.77
C ILE A 277 20.39 -6.07 11.93
N MET A 278 20.78 -5.49 10.80
CA MET A 278 21.75 -6.10 9.88
C MET A 278 23.16 -6.20 10.49
N ASN A 279 23.54 -5.27 11.35
CA ASN A 279 24.82 -5.30 12.06
C ASN A 279 24.84 -6.27 13.24
N ALA A 280 23.70 -6.46 13.94
CA ALA A 280 23.61 -7.30 15.11
C ALA A 280 23.35 -8.79 14.79
N ILE A 281 22.80 -9.09 13.62
CA ILE A 281 22.35 -10.44 13.25
C ILE A 281 23.00 -10.84 11.93
N GLU A 282 23.89 -11.84 11.98
CA GLU A 282 24.52 -12.41 10.78
C GLU A 282 23.46 -13.08 9.87
N GLY A 283 23.69 -13.07 8.54
CA GLY A 283 22.80 -13.73 7.58
C GLY A 283 21.46 -13.03 7.38
N VAL A 284 21.36 -11.74 7.71
CA VAL A 284 20.21 -10.91 7.36
C VAL A 284 20.46 -10.20 6.03
N THR A 285 19.48 -10.25 5.15
CA THR A 285 19.53 -9.58 3.85
C THR A 285 18.31 -8.71 3.64
N ARG A 286 18.50 -7.48 3.12
CA ARG A 286 17.40 -6.60 2.73
C ARG A 286 16.82 -7.04 1.39
N ASN A 287 15.50 -7.07 1.30
CA ASN A 287 14.75 -7.26 0.07
C ASN A 287 14.32 -5.92 -0.51
N GLY A 288 14.54 -5.74 -1.80
CA GLY A 288 14.27 -4.50 -2.52
C GLY A 288 15.44 -3.52 -2.58
N ALA A 289 15.29 -2.52 -3.46
CA ALA A 289 16.27 -1.45 -3.65
C ALA A 289 16.50 -0.66 -2.36
N LYS A 290 17.72 -0.14 -2.18
CA LYS A 290 17.99 0.80 -1.11
C LYS A 290 17.25 2.13 -1.36
N GLU A 291 17.30 2.60 -2.59
CA GLU A 291 16.60 3.78 -3.10
C GLU A 291 16.27 3.58 -4.60
N PRO A 292 15.17 4.13 -5.17
CA PRO A 292 14.13 4.84 -4.43
C PRO A 292 13.20 3.90 -3.63
N ARG A 293 12.89 4.27 -2.38
CA ARG A 293 12.09 3.46 -1.47
C ARG A 293 11.28 4.35 -0.51
N LEU A 294 10.09 3.89 -0.10
CA LEU A 294 9.31 4.54 0.96
C LEU A 294 10.13 4.63 2.25
N VAL A 295 10.02 5.77 2.92
CA VAL A 295 10.81 6.10 4.11
C VAL A 295 10.51 5.22 5.33
N ASN A 296 9.39 4.53 5.34
CA ASN A 296 8.87 3.81 6.50
C ASN A 296 8.98 2.29 6.41
N THR A 297 9.39 1.72 5.27
CA THR A 297 9.31 0.28 5.02
C THR A 297 10.68 -0.36 4.99
N SER A 298 10.84 -1.46 5.72
CA SER A 298 11.98 -2.37 5.66
C SER A 298 11.47 -3.80 5.51
N ASN A 299 12.05 -4.57 4.59
CA ASN A 299 11.78 -5.98 4.39
C ASN A 299 13.10 -6.74 4.47
N LEU A 300 13.22 -7.62 5.47
CA LEU A 300 14.45 -8.33 5.81
C LEU A 300 14.22 -9.83 5.81
N SER A 301 15.07 -10.57 5.11
CA SER A 301 15.12 -12.03 5.16
C SER A 301 16.18 -12.50 6.18
N PHE A 302 15.80 -13.41 7.04
CA PHE A 302 16.64 -14.00 8.08
C PHE A 302 17.01 -15.43 7.68
N ALA A 303 18.28 -15.67 7.35
CA ALA A 303 18.76 -17.00 7.00
C ALA A 303 18.51 -18.01 8.13
N ASP A 304 18.13 -19.24 7.75
CA ASP A 304 17.82 -20.35 8.66
C ASP A 304 16.70 -20.11 9.68
N CYS A 305 15.79 -19.16 9.35
CA CYS A 305 14.61 -18.89 10.16
C CYS A 305 13.35 -18.90 9.28
N GLU A 306 12.22 -19.19 9.89
CA GLU A 306 10.88 -19.04 9.28
C GLU A 306 10.20 -17.80 9.86
N ALA A 307 9.63 -16.95 9.00
CA ALA A 307 9.00 -15.70 9.40
C ALA A 307 7.89 -15.92 10.43
N GLU A 308 7.09 -16.99 10.30
CA GLU A 308 6.02 -17.29 11.25
C GLU A 308 6.57 -17.52 12.67
N ALA A 309 7.71 -18.22 12.79
CA ALA A 309 8.35 -18.42 14.08
C ALA A 309 8.91 -17.11 14.66
N ILE A 310 9.48 -16.25 13.81
CA ILE A 310 9.94 -14.92 14.22
C ILE A 310 8.76 -14.09 14.70
N LEU A 311 7.67 -14.02 13.93
CA LEU A 311 6.49 -13.24 14.26
C LEU A 311 5.81 -13.71 15.54
N LEU A 312 5.78 -15.03 15.80
CA LEU A 312 5.27 -15.59 17.04
C LEU A 312 6.08 -15.17 18.28
N LEU A 313 7.42 -15.09 18.15
CA LEU A 313 8.28 -14.61 19.23
C LEU A 313 8.13 -13.10 19.45
N LEU A 314 8.03 -12.32 18.38
CA LEU A 314 7.78 -10.88 18.43
C LEU A 314 6.44 -10.58 19.13
N ASP A 315 5.37 -11.28 18.76
CA ASP A 315 4.04 -11.12 19.34
C ASP A 315 4.02 -11.36 20.86
N ARG A 316 4.80 -12.34 21.35
CA ARG A 316 4.96 -12.61 22.81
C ARG A 316 5.54 -11.41 23.58
N GLU A 317 6.34 -10.60 22.93
CA GLU A 317 6.92 -9.36 23.51
C GLU A 317 6.07 -8.13 23.17
N GLY A 318 4.89 -8.31 22.56
CA GLY A 318 4.01 -7.21 22.15
C GLY A 318 4.44 -6.48 20.88
N ILE A 319 5.38 -7.04 20.11
CA ILE A 319 5.89 -6.43 18.87
C ILE A 319 5.08 -6.97 17.69
N CYS A 320 4.37 -6.07 17.00
CA CYS A 320 3.57 -6.37 15.81
C CYS A 320 4.37 -6.13 14.53
N ALA A 321 4.54 -7.15 13.71
CA ALA A 321 5.20 -7.10 12.40
C ALA A 321 4.47 -8.04 11.41
N SER A 322 4.92 -8.12 10.15
CA SER A 322 4.27 -8.94 9.12
C SER A 322 5.29 -9.73 8.30
N SER A 323 4.87 -10.87 7.76
CA SER A 323 5.66 -11.68 6.80
C SER A 323 5.55 -11.19 5.35
N GLY A 324 5.10 -9.96 5.09
CA GLY A 324 4.88 -9.48 3.73
C GLY A 324 3.62 -10.05 3.05
N SER A 325 3.38 -11.34 3.16
CA SER A 325 2.20 -12.03 2.62
C SER A 325 0.94 -11.94 3.50
N ALA A 326 0.75 -10.84 4.23
CA ALA A 326 -0.35 -10.63 5.19
C ALA A 326 -1.78 -10.87 4.64
N CYS A 327 -1.95 -10.91 3.31
CA CYS A 327 -3.25 -11.20 2.68
C CYS A 327 -3.57 -12.71 2.56
N THR A 328 -2.64 -13.59 2.91
CA THR A 328 -2.81 -15.06 2.86
C THR A 328 -2.53 -15.69 4.23
N THR A 329 -3.17 -15.17 5.28
CA THR A 329 -3.11 -15.76 6.63
C THR A 329 -3.44 -17.26 6.56
N GLY A 330 -2.45 -18.11 6.90
CA GLY A 330 -2.58 -19.58 6.85
C GLY A 330 -1.99 -20.26 5.60
N SER A 331 -1.37 -19.53 4.68
CA SER A 331 -0.63 -20.11 3.55
C SER A 331 0.86 -20.20 3.87
N LEU A 332 1.44 -21.39 3.80
CA LEU A 332 2.90 -21.63 3.86
C LEU A 332 3.64 -21.17 2.59
N ALA A 333 2.96 -20.50 1.67
CA ALA A 333 3.56 -20.05 0.42
C ALA A 333 4.38 -18.77 0.64
N PRO A 334 5.57 -18.65 0.03
CA PRO A 334 6.36 -17.44 0.07
C PRO A 334 5.63 -16.26 -0.58
N SER A 335 6.01 -15.03 -0.20
CA SER A 335 5.47 -13.82 -0.82
C SER A 335 5.59 -13.86 -2.35
N HIS A 336 4.49 -13.56 -3.05
CA HIS A 336 4.50 -13.44 -4.51
C HIS A 336 5.44 -12.31 -4.98
N VAL A 337 5.57 -11.23 -4.21
CA VAL A 337 6.49 -10.12 -4.50
C VAL A 337 7.94 -10.62 -4.46
N LEU A 338 8.35 -11.26 -3.38
CA LEU A 338 9.70 -11.76 -3.24
C LEU A 338 10.01 -12.87 -4.26
N THR A 339 9.03 -13.71 -4.58
CA THR A 339 9.13 -14.72 -5.63
C THR A 339 9.33 -14.07 -6.99
N ALA A 340 8.55 -13.04 -7.34
CA ALA A 340 8.69 -12.29 -8.58
C ALA A 340 10.05 -11.57 -8.69
N MET A 341 10.63 -11.15 -7.57
CA MET A 341 11.98 -10.59 -7.47
C MET A 341 13.10 -11.65 -7.59
N GLY A 342 12.78 -12.93 -7.72
CA GLY A 342 13.77 -14.01 -7.77
C GLY A 342 14.47 -14.26 -6.42
N VAL A 343 13.84 -13.89 -5.30
CA VAL A 343 14.31 -14.29 -3.96
C VAL A 343 14.13 -15.79 -3.81
N SER A 344 15.15 -16.52 -3.36
CA SER A 344 15.00 -17.96 -3.17
C SER A 344 13.87 -18.27 -2.17
N PRO A 345 13.14 -19.39 -2.34
CA PRO A 345 12.06 -19.76 -1.44
C PRO A 345 12.45 -19.76 0.03
N GLU A 346 13.67 -20.22 0.33
CA GLU A 346 14.21 -20.26 1.70
C GLU A 346 14.34 -18.85 2.31
N HIS A 347 14.87 -17.89 1.55
CA HIS A 347 14.98 -16.50 2.00
C HIS A 347 13.63 -15.81 2.06
N ALA A 348 12.73 -16.10 1.11
CA ALA A 348 11.38 -15.53 1.10
C ALA A 348 10.54 -16.02 2.29
N LEU A 349 10.66 -17.28 2.68
CA LEU A 349 10.00 -17.84 3.86
C LEU A 349 10.52 -17.25 5.18
N GLY A 350 11.78 -16.82 5.23
CA GLY A 350 12.36 -16.14 6.39
C GLY A 350 12.19 -14.61 6.39
N SER A 351 11.34 -14.04 5.54
CA SER A 351 11.23 -12.60 5.39
C SER A 351 10.21 -11.97 6.33
N VAL A 352 10.62 -10.91 7.02
CA VAL A 352 9.79 -10.08 7.89
C VAL A 352 9.76 -8.65 7.37
N ARG A 353 8.56 -8.08 7.24
CA ARG A 353 8.34 -6.67 6.96
C ARG A 353 8.14 -5.90 8.26
N LEU A 354 8.92 -4.85 8.44
CA LEU A 354 8.80 -3.87 9.50
C LEU A 354 8.41 -2.53 8.87
N SER A 355 7.31 -1.95 9.29
CA SER A 355 6.84 -0.68 8.74
C SER A 355 6.44 0.31 9.82
N LEU A 356 7.13 1.45 9.82
CA LEU A 356 7.02 2.52 10.79
C LEU A 356 5.90 3.49 10.43
N SER A 357 5.59 4.40 11.36
CA SER A 357 4.75 5.57 11.11
C SER A 357 5.30 6.80 11.84
N LYS A 358 4.65 7.93 11.65
CA LYS A 358 4.93 9.16 12.39
C LYS A 358 4.77 9.04 13.91
N TYR A 359 4.16 8.00 14.39
CA TYR A 359 3.98 7.72 15.83
C TYR A 359 5.02 6.74 16.40
N THR A 360 5.81 6.10 15.55
CA THR A 360 6.89 5.21 16.02
C THR A 360 7.95 6.03 16.76
N THR A 361 8.35 5.59 17.94
CA THR A 361 9.31 6.25 18.81
C THR A 361 10.70 5.62 18.75
N ASP A 362 11.71 6.35 19.21
CA ASP A 362 13.07 5.84 19.37
C ASP A 362 13.10 4.66 20.34
N ALA A 363 12.37 4.74 21.44
CA ALA A 363 12.29 3.70 22.46
C ALA A 363 11.69 2.39 21.90
N GLU A 364 10.70 2.47 20.99
CA GLU A 364 10.16 1.27 20.34
C GLU A 364 11.19 0.60 19.43
N VAL A 365 11.97 1.39 18.69
CA VAL A 365 13.07 0.87 17.84
C VAL A 365 14.18 0.28 18.72
N ASP A 366 14.57 0.93 19.83
CA ASP A 366 15.56 0.40 20.76
C ASP A 366 15.13 -0.94 21.36
N PHE A 367 13.85 -1.05 21.74
CA PHE A 367 13.30 -2.30 22.26
C PHE A 367 13.32 -3.42 21.23
N LEU A 368 12.97 -3.14 19.97
CA LEU A 368 13.09 -4.12 18.89
C LEU A 368 14.55 -4.58 18.68
N LEU A 369 15.50 -3.63 18.66
CA LEU A 369 16.91 -3.92 18.48
C LEU A 369 17.53 -4.71 19.64
N GLU A 370 17.03 -4.54 20.85
CA GLU A 370 17.42 -5.35 22.02
C GLU A 370 16.89 -6.79 21.91
N LYS A 371 15.61 -6.97 21.56
CA LYS A 371 14.94 -8.27 21.63
C LYS A 371 15.20 -9.18 20.43
N LEU A 372 15.21 -8.63 19.22
CA LEU A 372 15.23 -9.42 17.99
C LEU A 372 16.50 -10.31 17.86
N PRO A 373 17.73 -9.86 18.18
CA PRO A 373 18.92 -10.71 18.06
C PRO A 373 18.85 -11.98 18.92
N GLU A 374 18.36 -11.88 20.16
CA GLU A 374 18.21 -13.03 21.06
C GLU A 374 17.19 -14.03 20.51
N MET A 375 16.07 -13.53 19.95
CA MET A 375 15.03 -14.37 19.34
C MET A 375 15.56 -15.15 18.14
N ILE A 376 16.30 -14.49 17.26
CA ILE A 376 16.88 -15.13 16.07
C ILE A 376 17.92 -16.17 16.49
N ALA A 377 18.79 -15.87 17.46
CA ALA A 377 19.76 -16.82 17.98
C ALA A 377 19.08 -18.08 18.57
N LYS A 378 17.99 -17.89 19.30
CA LYS A 378 17.19 -18.96 19.88
C LYS A 378 16.54 -19.86 18.81
N LEU A 379 15.97 -19.27 17.75
CA LEU A 379 15.37 -20.01 16.64
C LEU A 379 16.40 -20.85 15.90
N ARG A 380 17.57 -20.26 15.60
CA ARG A 380 18.67 -20.96 14.93
C ARG A 380 19.26 -22.10 15.78
N GLY A 381 19.38 -21.90 17.10
CA GLY A 381 19.83 -22.93 18.01
C GLY A 381 18.86 -24.11 18.17
N ALA A 382 17.57 -23.89 17.94
CA ALA A 382 16.53 -24.91 17.98
C ALA A 382 16.30 -25.61 16.62
N SER A 383 16.87 -25.09 15.52
CA SER A 383 16.69 -25.65 14.16
C SER A 383 17.53 -26.92 13.96
N PRO A 384 16.92 -28.03 13.46
CA PRO A 384 17.66 -29.28 13.18
C PRO A 384 18.77 -29.14 12.13
N ARG A 385 18.80 -28.03 11.37
CA ARG A 385 19.84 -27.77 10.35
C ARG A 385 21.19 -27.34 10.94
N SER A 386 21.28 -27.02 12.23
CA SER A 386 22.50 -26.59 12.92
C SER A 386 23.46 -27.75 13.26
N THR A 387 23.08 -29.01 13.03
CA THR A 387 23.91 -30.20 13.31
C THR A 387 24.54 -30.78 12.05
N LYS A 388 25.28 -29.99 11.26
CA LYS A 388 26.31 -30.60 10.38
C LYS A 388 27.56 -30.87 11.22
N PRO A 389 28.02 -32.14 11.40
CA PRO A 389 29.28 -32.39 12.08
C PRO A 389 30.42 -31.82 11.23
N VAL A 390 31.31 -31.10 11.89
CA VAL A 390 32.60 -30.72 11.33
C VAL A 390 33.32 -32.02 11.03
N VAL A 391 33.36 -32.42 9.75
CA VAL A 391 34.26 -33.52 9.33
C VAL A 391 35.68 -32.99 9.48
N GLN A 392 36.33 -33.34 10.59
CA GLN A 392 37.77 -33.24 10.72
C GLN A 392 38.39 -34.15 9.67
N SER A 393 39.01 -33.57 8.64
CA SER A 393 39.89 -34.27 7.73
C SER A 393 41.10 -34.75 8.54
N ALA A 394 41.11 -36.02 8.95
CA ALA A 394 42.30 -36.68 9.39
C ALA A 394 43.23 -36.84 8.18
N GLN A 395 44.32 -36.10 8.18
CA GLN A 395 45.49 -36.37 7.34
C GLN A 395 46.16 -37.64 7.87
N SER A 396 46.34 -38.59 7.02
CA SER A 396 47.37 -39.62 7.09
C SER A 396 47.86 -39.93 5.68
#